data_0ced8b21dbd488659b4a1256953ee135
#
_entry.id   0ced8b21dbd488659b4a1256953ee135
#
_cell.length_a   1.000
_cell.length_b   1.000
_cell.length_c   1.000
_cell.angle_alpha   90.00
_cell.angle_beta   90.00
_cell.angle_gamma   90.00
#
_symmetry.space_group_name_H-M   'P 1'
#
loop_
_entity.id
_entity.type
_entity.pdbx_description
1 polymer ?
#
loop_
_entity_poly.entity_id
_entity_poly.type
_entity_poly.pdbx_seq_one_letter_code
_entity_poly.pdbx_strand_id
1 'polypeptide(L)'
;QPDRARIHGVAAYRNANAQVTRSFHLRNIPPDTSKVIIDTPSGLTGSLLNELVRECDIIIIPVTPSPIDIRATTLFIKDLLLCPVFRTSPKRVAVVANRARKNTLVYSKLELFLRSLKIPFITTFRDTQFYVRASEYGLGLFDLDNAQNNDLLDWQALIDWIDS
;
A
#
# COMPACT_ATOMS: atom_id res chain seq x y z
N GLN A 1 -11.71 3.61 25.38
CA GLN A 1 -11.44 3.60 23.94
C GLN A 1 -9.92 3.66 23.77
N PRO A 2 -9.30 2.73 23.06
CA PRO A 2 -7.86 2.86 22.77
C PRO A 2 -7.66 4.14 21.96
N ASP A 3 -6.62 4.86 22.32
CA ASP A 3 -6.19 6.09 21.67
C ASP A 3 -5.99 5.81 20.17
N ARG A 4 -6.93 6.25 19.34
CA ARG A 4 -6.83 6.05 17.89
C ARG A 4 -5.65 6.88 17.41
N ALA A 5 -4.57 6.21 17.01
CA ALA A 5 -3.44 6.85 16.37
C ALA A 5 -3.96 7.80 15.28
N ARG A 6 -3.65 9.10 15.40
CA ARG A 6 -4.08 10.07 14.39
C ARG A 6 -3.32 9.83 13.10
N ILE A 7 -4.01 9.25 12.12
CA ILE A 7 -3.48 9.00 10.79
C ILE A 7 -3.79 10.21 9.93
N HIS A 8 -2.76 10.83 9.40
CA HIS A 8 -2.90 11.89 8.41
C HIS A 8 -2.72 11.29 7.01
N GLY A 9 -3.80 11.28 6.23
CA GLY A 9 -3.74 10.88 4.83
C GLY A 9 -3.26 12.01 3.96
N VAL A 10 -2.10 11.87 3.34
CA VAL A 10 -1.66 12.76 2.27
C VAL A 10 -2.08 12.12 0.96
N ALA A 11 -3.18 12.59 0.38
CA ALA A 11 -3.52 12.24 -0.99
C ALA A 11 -2.46 12.83 -1.92
N ALA A 12 -1.57 11.98 -2.43
CA ALA A 12 -0.62 12.38 -3.43
C ALA A 12 -1.37 12.71 -4.74
N TYR A 13 -1.44 13.95 -5.04
CA TYR A 13 -1.60 14.58 -6.33
C TYR A 13 -2.27 13.79 -7.46
N ARG A 14 -3.59 13.79 -7.49
CA ARG A 14 -4.34 13.80 -8.75
C ARG A 14 -4.33 15.23 -9.27
N ASN A 15 -3.29 15.64 -9.97
CA ASN A 15 -3.38 16.83 -10.80
C ASN A 15 -3.52 16.38 -12.24
N ALA A 16 -4.73 16.49 -12.77
CA ALA A 16 -5.05 16.21 -14.18
C ALA A 16 -4.39 17.18 -15.15
N ASN A 17 -3.75 18.24 -14.66
CA ASN A 17 -2.98 19.22 -15.43
C ASN A 17 -1.57 19.29 -14.85
N ALA A 18 -0.80 18.27 -15.12
CA ALA A 18 0.52 18.03 -14.59
C ALA A 18 1.51 19.14 -14.98
N GLN A 19 1.54 20.21 -14.25
CA GLN A 19 2.83 20.71 -13.81
C GLN A 19 3.17 19.93 -12.55
N VAL A 20 4.05 18.94 -12.73
CA VAL A 20 4.63 18.14 -11.67
C VAL A 20 5.28 19.09 -10.68
N THR A 21 4.60 19.36 -9.57
CA THR A 21 5.24 19.94 -8.40
C THR A 21 6.19 18.88 -7.87
N ARG A 22 7.46 19.10 -8.12
CA ARG A 22 8.59 18.16 -8.00
C ARG A 22 8.98 17.81 -6.57
N SER A 23 8.04 17.77 -5.64
CA SER A 23 8.40 17.37 -4.28
C SER A 23 7.19 16.80 -3.58
N PHE A 24 7.29 15.56 -3.12
CA PHE A 24 6.45 15.01 -2.06
C PHE A 24 6.80 15.77 -0.78
N HIS A 25 6.43 17.05 -0.72
CA HIS A 25 6.71 17.81 0.49
C HIS A 25 5.69 17.45 1.54
N LEU A 26 6.11 16.71 2.51
CA LEU A 26 5.43 16.50 3.80
C LEU A 26 5.34 17.84 4.59
N ARG A 27 5.22 18.95 3.87
CA ARG A 27 5.02 20.28 4.46
C ARG A 27 3.59 20.36 4.97
N ASN A 28 3.42 20.82 6.19
CA ASN A 28 2.13 21.02 6.88
C ASN A 28 1.50 19.74 7.47
N ILE A 29 2.30 18.76 7.85
CA ILE A 29 1.82 17.66 8.68
C ILE A 29 1.58 18.22 10.09
N PRO A 30 0.39 17.99 10.69
CA PRO A 30 0.15 18.35 12.07
C PRO A 30 1.19 17.73 13.01
N PRO A 31 1.67 18.46 14.03
CA PRO A 31 2.76 17.98 14.89
C PRO A 31 2.39 16.75 15.75
N ASP A 32 1.10 16.47 15.90
CA ASP A 32 0.55 15.33 16.63
C ASP A 32 0.26 14.10 15.71
N THR A 33 0.74 14.14 14.45
CA THR A 33 0.57 13.05 13.50
C THR A 33 1.54 11.90 13.82
N SER A 34 1.00 10.71 14.05
CA SER A 34 1.79 9.51 14.31
C SER A 34 2.17 8.74 13.04
N LYS A 35 1.33 8.80 12.00
CA LYS A 35 1.54 8.09 10.73
C LYS A 35 1.07 8.94 9.55
N VAL A 36 1.82 8.87 8.45
CA VAL A 36 1.48 9.50 7.18
C VAL A 36 1.35 8.42 6.12
N ILE A 37 0.22 8.41 5.41
CA ILE A 37 0.00 7.52 4.27
C ILE A 37 0.18 8.33 3.00
N ILE A 38 1.13 7.90 2.17
CA ILE A 38 1.39 8.50 0.86
C ILE A 38 0.79 7.58 -0.21
N ASP A 39 -0.30 8.02 -0.84
CA ASP A 39 -0.85 7.36 -2.02
C ASP A 39 -0.10 7.84 -3.26
N THR A 40 0.41 6.92 -4.05
CA THR A 40 1.32 7.23 -5.15
C THR A 40 0.65 7.00 -6.50
N PRO A 41 0.99 7.81 -7.53
CA PRO A 41 0.55 7.53 -8.88
C PRO A 41 1.15 6.21 -9.39
N SER A 42 0.46 5.57 -10.35
CA SER A 42 0.99 4.41 -11.06
C SER A 42 2.22 4.76 -11.90
N GLY A 43 3.12 3.80 -12.09
CA GLY A 43 4.27 3.95 -13.00
C GLY A 43 5.41 4.79 -12.43
N LEU A 44 5.61 4.78 -11.11
CA LEU A 44 6.76 5.44 -10.48
C LEU A 44 8.08 4.85 -10.96
N THR A 45 8.92 5.70 -11.53
CA THR A 45 10.28 5.34 -11.99
C THR A 45 11.25 6.50 -11.81
N GLY A 46 12.52 6.24 -11.92
CA GLY A 46 13.57 7.28 -12.00
C GLY A 46 13.62 8.22 -10.78
N SER A 47 13.64 9.52 -11.03
CA SER A 47 13.78 10.54 -9.97
C SER A 47 12.61 10.55 -9.00
N LEU A 48 11.39 10.33 -9.48
CA LEU A 48 10.18 10.32 -8.66
C LEU A 48 10.19 9.15 -7.67
N LEU A 49 10.64 7.97 -8.09
CA LEU A 49 10.84 6.82 -7.20
C LEU A 49 11.90 7.12 -6.14
N ASN A 50 13.02 7.76 -6.53
CA ASN A 50 14.06 8.15 -5.56
C ASN A 50 13.54 9.14 -4.51
N GLU A 51 12.75 10.13 -4.91
CA GLU A 51 12.15 11.09 -3.98
C GLU A 51 11.21 10.39 -3.00
N LEU A 52 10.30 9.55 -3.50
CA LEU A 52 9.37 8.80 -2.67
C LEU A 52 10.10 7.92 -1.64
N VAL A 53 11.13 7.18 -2.09
CA VAL A 53 11.90 6.30 -1.22
C VAL A 53 12.65 7.09 -0.13
N ARG A 54 13.03 8.35 -0.37
CA ARG A 54 13.61 9.20 0.69
C ARG A 54 12.61 9.55 1.78
N GLU A 55 11.37 9.83 1.38
CA GLU A 55 10.34 10.37 2.28
C GLU A 55 9.59 9.29 3.08
N CYS A 56 9.68 8.02 2.70
CA CYS A 56 8.97 6.95 3.37
C CYS A 56 9.89 6.06 4.22
N ASP A 57 9.32 5.45 5.26
CA ASP A 57 9.97 4.43 6.09
C ASP A 57 9.55 3.02 5.66
N ILE A 58 8.31 2.90 5.19
CA ILE A 58 7.66 1.64 4.83
C ILE A 58 7.07 1.75 3.42
N ILE A 59 7.24 0.71 2.63
CA ILE A 59 6.65 0.59 1.29
C ILE A 59 5.74 -0.64 1.27
N ILE A 60 4.46 -0.44 1.00
CA ILE A 60 3.47 -1.51 0.84
C ILE A 60 3.09 -1.59 -0.63
N ILE A 61 3.22 -2.77 -1.22
CA ILE A 61 2.95 -3.01 -2.63
C ILE A 61 1.68 -3.87 -2.75
N PRO A 62 0.51 -3.27 -3.06
CA PRO A 62 -0.70 -4.03 -3.31
C PRO A 62 -0.67 -4.64 -4.71
N VAL A 63 -1.02 -5.93 -4.81
CA VAL A 63 -1.02 -6.69 -6.08
C VAL A 63 -2.36 -7.35 -6.28
N THR A 64 -3.04 -7.08 -7.39
CA THR A 64 -4.29 -7.76 -7.71
C THR A 64 -4.05 -9.09 -8.43
N PRO A 65 -5.00 -10.06 -8.39
CA PRO A 65 -4.89 -11.34 -9.08
C PRO A 65 -5.05 -11.19 -10.61
N SER A 66 -4.09 -10.56 -11.24
CA SER A 66 -4.06 -10.28 -12.67
C SER A 66 -2.65 -10.51 -13.22
N PRO A 67 -2.48 -11.18 -14.37
CA PRO A 67 -1.17 -11.34 -15.00
C PRO A 67 -0.49 -9.99 -15.32
N ILE A 68 -1.28 -8.96 -15.63
CA ILE A 68 -0.77 -7.62 -15.93
C ILE A 68 -0.18 -7.01 -14.65
N ASP A 69 -0.90 -7.09 -13.52
CA ASP A 69 -0.43 -6.53 -12.26
C ASP A 69 0.76 -7.28 -11.68
N ILE A 70 0.79 -8.61 -11.81
CA ILE A 70 1.95 -9.43 -11.45
C ILE A 70 3.19 -8.97 -12.21
N ARG A 71 3.05 -8.74 -13.54
CA ARG A 71 4.16 -8.25 -14.35
C ARG A 71 4.58 -6.83 -13.97
N ALA A 72 3.62 -5.92 -13.76
CA ALA A 72 3.89 -4.56 -13.33
C ALA A 72 4.60 -4.53 -11.97
N THR A 73 4.16 -5.35 -11.02
CA THR A 73 4.79 -5.50 -9.71
C THR A 73 6.22 -6.01 -9.82
N THR A 74 6.48 -6.99 -10.69
CA THR A 74 7.84 -7.50 -10.93
C THR A 74 8.77 -6.39 -11.43
N LEU A 75 8.32 -5.58 -12.38
CA LEU A 75 9.08 -4.45 -12.89
C LEU A 75 9.33 -3.39 -11.81
N PHE A 76 8.30 -3.03 -11.06
CA PHE A 76 8.40 -2.07 -9.97
C PHE A 76 9.40 -2.53 -8.89
N ILE A 77 9.32 -3.79 -8.46
CA ILE A 77 10.26 -4.36 -7.48
C ILE A 77 11.70 -4.30 -8.01
N LYS A 78 11.90 -4.62 -9.29
CA LYS A 78 13.21 -4.50 -9.93
C LYS A 78 13.72 -3.05 -9.87
N ASP A 79 12.89 -2.08 -10.24
CA ASP A 79 13.26 -0.67 -10.23
C ASP A 79 13.55 -0.17 -8.80
N LEU A 80 12.76 -0.61 -7.82
CA LEU A 80 12.96 -0.31 -6.41
C LEU A 80 14.32 -0.85 -5.90
N LEU A 81 14.65 -2.09 -6.20
CA LEU A 81 15.91 -2.72 -5.80
C LEU A 81 17.14 -2.09 -6.48
N LEU A 82 16.96 -1.51 -7.67
CA LEU A 82 17.99 -0.78 -8.40
C LEU A 82 18.07 0.70 -8.00
N CYS A 83 17.07 1.20 -7.26
CA CYS A 83 17.02 2.59 -6.80
C CYS A 83 18.23 2.92 -5.90
N PRO A 84 19.05 3.91 -6.24
CA PRO A 84 20.23 4.26 -5.44
C PRO A 84 19.90 4.61 -4.00
N VAL A 85 18.81 5.34 -3.77
CA VAL A 85 18.36 5.71 -2.42
C VAL A 85 17.98 4.47 -1.62
N PHE A 86 17.27 3.53 -2.20
CA PHE A 86 16.89 2.28 -1.54
C PHE A 86 18.13 1.44 -1.16
N ARG A 87 19.15 1.43 -1.99
CA ARG A 87 20.40 0.68 -1.73
C ARG A 87 21.23 1.27 -0.59
N THR A 88 21.20 2.60 -0.44
CA THR A 88 21.97 3.30 0.62
C THR A 88 21.18 3.46 1.92
N SER A 89 19.85 3.48 1.83
CA SER A 89 18.93 3.57 2.97
C SER A 89 17.77 2.60 2.76
N PRO A 90 17.98 1.29 3.03
CA PRO A 90 16.93 0.28 2.85
C PRO A 90 15.69 0.60 3.67
N LYS A 91 14.53 0.41 3.06
CA LYS A 91 13.23 0.60 3.69
C LYS A 91 12.58 -0.76 3.98
N ARG A 92 11.65 -0.78 4.92
CA ARG A 92 10.80 -1.96 5.13
C ARG A 92 9.84 -2.07 3.95
N VAL A 93 9.80 -3.23 3.30
CA VAL A 93 8.95 -3.46 2.14
C VAL A 93 8.10 -4.69 2.39
N ALA A 94 6.81 -4.61 2.06
CA ALA A 94 5.91 -5.76 2.07
C ALA A 94 5.03 -5.78 0.83
N VAL A 95 4.57 -6.97 0.47
CA VAL A 95 3.54 -7.18 -0.55
C VAL A 95 2.25 -7.65 0.11
N VAL A 96 1.12 -7.22 -0.43
CA VAL A 96 -0.21 -7.68 -0.02
C VAL A 96 -1.01 -8.05 -1.26
N ALA A 97 -1.78 -9.15 -1.21
CA ALA A 97 -2.74 -9.45 -2.25
C ALA A 97 -3.98 -8.56 -2.06
N ASN A 98 -4.40 -7.87 -3.12
CA ASN A 98 -5.53 -6.95 -3.06
C ASN A 98 -6.65 -7.38 -3.99
N ARG A 99 -7.90 -7.13 -3.60
CA ARG A 99 -9.09 -7.51 -4.37
C ARG A 99 -9.09 -8.97 -4.80
N ALA A 100 -8.72 -9.86 -3.90
CA ALA A 100 -8.51 -11.28 -4.20
C ALA A 100 -9.74 -12.12 -3.86
N ARG A 101 -9.98 -13.16 -4.68
CA ARG A 101 -10.95 -14.23 -4.41
C ARG A 101 -10.15 -15.51 -4.19
N LYS A 102 -9.96 -15.90 -2.93
CA LYS A 102 -9.06 -16.99 -2.51
C LYS A 102 -9.31 -18.33 -3.23
N ASN A 103 -10.54 -18.59 -3.66
CA ASN A 103 -10.94 -19.86 -4.31
C ASN A 103 -10.82 -19.83 -5.84
N THR A 104 -9.86 -19.09 -6.41
CA THR A 104 -9.67 -19.00 -7.85
C THR A 104 -8.27 -19.40 -8.27
N LEU A 105 -8.14 -19.97 -9.47
CA LEU A 105 -6.84 -20.33 -10.05
C LEU A 105 -5.92 -19.11 -10.21
N VAL A 106 -6.50 -17.94 -10.48
CA VAL A 106 -5.75 -16.69 -10.64
C VAL A 106 -5.13 -16.28 -9.31
N TYR A 107 -5.89 -16.43 -8.21
CA TYR A 107 -5.36 -16.16 -6.87
C TYR A 107 -4.24 -17.14 -6.49
N SER A 108 -4.39 -18.44 -6.76
CA SER A 108 -3.36 -19.43 -6.48
C SER A 108 -2.04 -19.12 -7.20
N LYS A 109 -2.12 -18.65 -8.46
CA LYS A 109 -0.94 -18.18 -9.20
C LYS A 109 -0.33 -16.92 -8.58
N LEU A 110 -1.15 -15.96 -8.15
CA LEU A 110 -0.68 -14.77 -7.45
C LEU A 110 0.01 -15.15 -6.15
N GLU A 111 -0.60 -16.00 -5.33
CA GLU A 111 -0.03 -16.42 -4.04
C GLU A 111 1.33 -17.10 -4.21
N LEU A 112 1.48 -18.02 -5.18
CA LEU A 112 2.75 -18.63 -5.52
C LEU A 112 3.80 -17.58 -5.92
N PHE A 113 3.42 -16.61 -6.74
CA PHE A 113 4.29 -15.51 -7.13
C PHE A 113 4.73 -14.70 -5.91
N LEU A 114 3.79 -14.24 -5.06
CA LEU A 114 4.09 -13.42 -3.89
C LEU A 114 5.00 -14.15 -2.91
N ARG A 115 4.77 -15.44 -2.68
CA ARG A 115 5.62 -16.28 -1.82
C ARG A 115 7.01 -16.53 -2.42
N SER A 116 7.18 -16.43 -3.74
CA SER A 116 8.48 -16.55 -4.40
C SER A 116 9.36 -15.31 -4.27
N LEU A 117 8.77 -14.17 -3.93
CA LEU A 117 9.51 -12.93 -3.72
C LEU A 117 10.33 -13.02 -2.43
N LYS A 118 11.51 -12.40 -2.43
CA LYS A 118 12.29 -12.20 -1.19
C LYS A 118 11.80 -10.98 -0.40
N ILE A 119 10.49 -10.75 -0.42
CA ILE A 119 9.80 -9.66 0.25
C ILE A 119 8.67 -10.28 1.05
N PRO A 120 8.44 -9.88 2.32
CA PRO A 120 7.35 -10.39 3.13
C PRO A 120 5.99 -10.26 2.44
N PHE A 121 5.25 -11.37 2.33
CA PHE A 121 3.84 -11.39 1.96
C PHE A 121 3.02 -11.45 3.23
N ILE A 122 2.30 -10.36 3.53
CA ILE A 122 1.69 -10.15 4.84
C ILE A 122 0.27 -10.70 4.89
N THR A 123 -0.59 -10.29 3.94
CA THR A 123 -2.02 -10.62 4.01
C THR A 123 -2.69 -10.55 2.65
N THR A 124 -3.95 -10.98 2.61
CA THR A 124 -4.80 -11.00 1.42
C THR A 124 -6.10 -10.28 1.69
N PHE A 125 -6.27 -9.10 1.12
CA PHE A 125 -7.55 -8.37 1.13
C PHE A 125 -8.47 -8.93 0.06
N ARG A 126 -9.65 -9.36 0.47
CA ARG A 126 -10.61 -9.94 -0.46
C ARG A 126 -11.37 -8.88 -1.27
N ASP A 127 -11.86 -9.28 -2.44
CA ASP A 127 -12.77 -8.48 -3.26
C ASP A 127 -14.17 -8.50 -2.62
N THR A 128 -14.56 -7.40 -1.99
CA THR A 128 -15.84 -7.28 -1.27
C THR A 128 -16.49 -5.91 -1.42
N GLN A 129 -17.81 -5.88 -1.42
CA GLN A 129 -18.60 -4.65 -1.46
C GLN A 129 -18.51 -3.80 -0.18
N PHE A 130 -17.96 -4.35 0.90
CA PHE A 130 -17.78 -3.57 2.14
C PHE A 130 -16.87 -2.36 1.95
N TYR A 131 -15.81 -2.49 1.13
CA TYR A 131 -14.94 -1.36 0.82
C TYR A 131 -15.64 -0.27 0.01
N VAL A 132 -16.51 -0.67 -0.93
CA VAL A 132 -17.29 0.26 -1.72
C VAL A 132 -18.25 1.04 -0.82
N ARG A 133 -19.00 0.33 0.03
CA ARG A 133 -19.91 0.96 1.00
C ARG A 133 -19.21 1.89 1.97
N ALA A 134 -18.08 1.45 2.54
CA ALA A 134 -17.29 2.30 3.43
C ALA A 134 -16.88 3.61 2.74
N SER A 135 -16.39 3.53 1.49
CA SER A 135 -15.97 4.70 0.74
C SER A 135 -17.11 5.67 0.39
N GLU A 136 -18.33 5.16 0.14
CA GLU A 136 -19.53 5.98 -0.10
C GLU A 136 -19.88 6.89 1.08
N TYR A 137 -19.60 6.42 2.30
CA TYR A 137 -19.88 7.15 3.53
C TYR A 137 -18.65 7.85 4.13
N GLY A 138 -17.49 7.78 3.46
CA GLY A 138 -16.24 8.32 3.97
C GLY A 138 -15.73 7.59 5.22
N LEU A 139 -16.10 6.31 5.38
CA LEU A 139 -15.74 5.46 6.52
C LEU A 139 -14.63 4.48 6.14
N GLY A 140 -13.89 4.01 7.14
CA GLY A 140 -13.01 2.85 7.03
C GLY A 140 -13.75 1.55 7.38
N LEU A 141 -13.11 0.41 7.09
CA LEU A 141 -13.69 -0.90 7.38
C LEU A 141 -13.99 -1.10 8.88
N PHE A 142 -13.15 -0.54 9.74
CA PHE A 142 -13.30 -0.61 11.21
C PHE A 142 -14.45 0.24 11.76
N ASP A 143 -15.02 1.11 10.95
CA ASP A 143 -16.15 1.97 11.33
C ASP A 143 -17.50 1.34 10.95
N LEU A 144 -17.48 0.18 10.26
CA LEU A 144 -18.68 -0.51 9.83
C LEU A 144 -19.13 -1.55 10.86
N ASP A 145 -20.37 -1.46 11.34
CA ASP A 145 -20.95 -2.37 12.32
C ASP A 145 -21.00 -3.85 11.85
N ASN A 146 -21.03 -4.07 10.54
CA ASN A 146 -21.17 -5.38 9.91
C ASN A 146 -19.87 -5.86 9.22
N ALA A 147 -18.70 -5.30 9.57
CA ALA A 147 -17.45 -5.80 9.03
C ALA A 147 -17.24 -7.27 9.41
N GLN A 148 -16.85 -8.10 8.43
CA GLN A 148 -16.59 -9.51 8.72
C GLN A 148 -15.29 -9.65 9.51
N ASN A 149 -15.29 -10.52 10.52
CA ASN A 149 -14.12 -10.76 11.38
C ASN A 149 -12.85 -11.09 10.56
N ASN A 150 -12.98 -11.84 9.48
CA ASN A 150 -11.84 -12.19 8.63
C ASN A 150 -11.23 -10.96 7.93
N ASP A 151 -12.06 -10.00 7.50
CA ASP A 151 -11.55 -8.77 6.89
C ASP A 151 -10.81 -7.91 7.91
N LEU A 152 -11.32 -7.86 9.14
CA LEU A 152 -10.66 -7.15 10.24
C LEU A 152 -9.32 -7.80 10.62
N LEU A 153 -9.25 -9.13 10.64
CA LEU A 153 -8.01 -9.88 10.90
C LEU A 153 -6.97 -9.67 9.78
N ASP A 154 -7.41 -9.65 8.53
CA ASP A 154 -6.52 -9.38 7.39
C ASP A 154 -5.89 -7.98 7.50
N TRP A 155 -6.66 -6.97 7.93
CA TRP A 155 -6.15 -5.62 8.20
C TRP A 155 -5.27 -5.56 9.44
N GLN A 156 -5.65 -6.28 10.51
CA GLN A 156 -4.86 -6.30 11.75
C GLN A 156 -3.46 -6.85 11.48
N ALA A 157 -3.34 -7.90 10.66
CA ALA A 157 -2.04 -8.46 10.27
C ALA A 157 -1.13 -7.43 9.59
N LEU A 158 -1.70 -6.56 8.75
CA LEU A 158 -0.94 -5.48 8.13
C LEU A 158 -0.56 -4.39 9.14
N ILE A 159 -1.49 -3.99 10.01
CA ILE A 159 -1.25 -2.99 11.05
C ILE A 159 -0.14 -3.46 12.00
N ASP A 160 -0.22 -4.70 12.48
CA ASP A 160 0.79 -5.29 13.37
C ASP A 160 2.18 -5.32 12.72
N TRP A 161 2.23 -5.62 11.42
CA TRP A 161 3.48 -5.58 10.68
C TRP A 161 4.03 -4.15 10.50
N ILE A 162 3.17 -3.15 10.31
CA ILE A 162 3.59 -1.75 10.23
C ILE A 162 4.16 -1.28 11.58
N ASP A 163 3.55 -1.72 12.68
CA ASP A 163 3.89 -1.27 14.04
C ASP A 163 5.06 -2.05 14.68
N SER A 164 5.50 -3.16 14.06
CA SER A 164 6.66 -3.94 14.50
C SER A 164 7.97 -3.27 14.11
#